data_3248be14e5be5a0de75a680eacf2a99c
#
_entry.id   3248be14e5be5a0de75a680eacf2a99c
#
_cell.length_a   1.000
_cell.length_b   1.000
_cell.length_c   1.000
_cell.angle_alpha   90.00
_cell.angle_beta   90.00
_cell.angle_gamma   90.00
#
_symmetry.space_group_name_H-M   'P 1'
#
loop_
_entity.id
_entity.type
_entity.pdbx_description
1 polymer ?
#
loop_
_entity_poly.entity_id
_entity_poly.type
_entity_poly.pdbx_seq_one_letter_code
_entity_poly.pdbx_strand_id
1 'polypeptide(L)'
;MTSRASQEIITTLERRAAPMQQRARDRITRVLAATEKLLASTSVDTITTSAIAAEANVPVSSIYRYFPNVFAIYKELFETLVAQLHARIAEIMENPEFTSWRERHLQVMRTLRKMLDEDPAYRPLFHLMLTTRELRIVKEQANAQIAAYLAARWEQGLHGFQGDAPLAVARMATEIFTSFETLTSGEAQSEWTDRLFAEATVALERYLSAYLQD
;
A
#
# COMPACT_ATOMS: atom_id res chain seq x y z
N MET A 1 6.88 4.32 -19.76
CA MET A 1 6.26 3.32 -20.69
C MET A 1 6.33 1.95 -20.04
N THR A 2 5.20 1.36 -19.73
CA THR A 2 5.11 0.01 -19.12
C THR A 2 5.54 -1.03 -20.16
N SER A 3 6.42 -1.98 -19.81
CA SER A 3 6.86 -3.02 -20.74
C SER A 3 5.69 -3.98 -21.09
N ARG A 4 5.80 -4.66 -22.25
CA ARG A 4 4.79 -5.65 -22.69
C ARG A 4 4.59 -6.77 -21.65
N ALA A 5 5.66 -7.22 -21.01
CA ALA A 5 5.60 -8.23 -19.95
C ALA A 5 4.87 -7.70 -18.70
N SER A 6 5.06 -6.44 -18.33
CA SER A 6 4.35 -5.80 -17.22
C SER A 6 2.85 -5.69 -17.52
N GLN A 7 2.48 -5.36 -18.75
CA GLN A 7 1.08 -5.28 -19.19
C GLN A 7 0.39 -6.65 -19.14
N GLU A 8 1.07 -7.70 -19.54
CA GLU A 8 0.55 -9.08 -19.52
C GLU A 8 0.32 -9.59 -18.08
N ILE A 9 1.25 -9.29 -17.16
CA ILE A 9 1.10 -9.60 -15.74
C ILE A 9 -0.10 -8.84 -15.14
N ILE A 10 -0.23 -7.54 -15.40
CA ILE A 10 -1.35 -6.72 -14.93
C ILE A 10 -2.67 -7.32 -15.39
N THR A 11 -2.80 -7.66 -16.68
CA THR A 11 -4.01 -8.28 -17.23
C THR A 11 -4.35 -9.61 -16.55
N THR A 12 -3.34 -10.41 -16.18
CA THR A 12 -3.56 -11.70 -15.47
C THR A 12 -4.06 -11.47 -14.03
N LEU A 13 -3.73 -10.33 -13.42
CA LEU A 13 -4.17 -9.97 -12.07
C LEU A 13 -5.50 -9.20 -12.05
N GLU A 14 -6.00 -8.77 -13.21
CA GLU A 14 -7.22 -7.99 -13.28
C GLU A 14 -8.46 -8.81 -12.90
N ARG A 15 -9.41 -8.13 -12.26
CA ARG A 15 -10.73 -8.71 -11.95
C ARG A 15 -11.51 -8.95 -13.23
N ARG A 16 -12.02 -10.17 -13.40
CA ARG A 16 -12.73 -10.61 -14.63
C ARG A 16 -14.05 -9.89 -14.91
N ALA A 17 -14.70 -9.39 -13.86
CA ALA A 17 -15.98 -8.68 -14.00
C ALA A 17 -16.11 -7.57 -12.96
N ALA A 18 -16.53 -6.39 -13.40
CA ALA A 18 -16.97 -5.35 -12.48
C ALA A 18 -18.31 -5.73 -11.85
N PRO A 19 -18.52 -5.52 -10.54
CA PRO A 19 -19.78 -5.82 -9.88
C PRO A 19 -20.85 -4.83 -10.33
N MET A 20 -21.81 -5.29 -11.11
CA MET A 20 -22.97 -4.49 -11.56
C MET A 20 -24.11 -4.46 -10.53
N GLN A 21 -24.13 -5.36 -9.54
CA GLN A 21 -25.20 -5.51 -8.55
C GLN A 21 -24.67 -5.50 -7.14
N GLN A 22 -25.45 -4.99 -6.17
CA GLN A 22 -25.08 -4.93 -4.75
C GLN A 22 -24.63 -6.28 -4.18
N ARG A 23 -25.35 -7.36 -4.50
CA ARG A 23 -25.02 -8.74 -4.08
C ARG A 23 -23.62 -9.19 -4.53
N ALA A 24 -23.15 -8.70 -5.69
CA ALA A 24 -21.81 -9.01 -6.18
C ALA A 24 -20.74 -8.25 -5.37
N ARG A 25 -21.00 -6.97 -5.04
CA ARG A 25 -20.13 -6.17 -4.18
C ARG A 25 -19.99 -6.79 -2.79
N ASP A 26 -21.11 -7.14 -2.15
CA ASP A 26 -21.15 -7.77 -0.83
C ASP A 26 -20.34 -9.08 -0.80
N ARG A 27 -20.37 -9.85 -1.90
CA ARG A 27 -19.59 -11.08 -2.03
C ARG A 27 -18.09 -10.80 -2.13
N ILE A 28 -17.69 -9.82 -2.92
CA ILE A 28 -16.30 -9.40 -3.04
C ILE A 28 -15.79 -8.90 -1.68
N THR A 29 -16.55 -8.05 -0.99
CA THR A 29 -16.20 -7.58 0.36
C THR A 29 -15.98 -8.75 1.33
N ARG A 30 -16.84 -9.77 1.32
CA ARG A 30 -16.65 -10.96 2.15
C ARG A 30 -15.39 -11.75 1.79
N VAL A 31 -15.08 -11.87 0.50
CA VAL A 31 -13.86 -12.55 0.03
C VAL A 31 -12.61 -11.78 0.50
N LEU A 32 -12.60 -10.47 0.39
CA LEU A 32 -11.47 -9.64 0.86
C LEU A 32 -11.31 -9.72 2.38
N ALA A 33 -12.38 -9.59 3.15
CA ALA A 33 -12.34 -9.72 4.61
C ALA A 33 -11.89 -11.12 5.07
N ALA A 34 -12.30 -12.17 4.38
CA ALA A 34 -11.83 -13.54 4.64
C ALA A 34 -10.33 -13.70 4.34
N THR A 35 -9.85 -13.08 3.26
CA THR A 35 -8.43 -13.09 2.89
C THR A 35 -7.59 -12.36 3.93
N GLU A 36 -8.03 -11.20 4.38
CA GLU A 36 -7.40 -10.41 5.43
C GLU A 36 -7.28 -11.23 6.73
N LYS A 37 -8.38 -11.87 7.16
CA LYS A 37 -8.39 -12.73 8.34
C LYS A 37 -7.42 -13.91 8.22
N LEU A 38 -7.35 -14.57 7.06
CA LEU A 38 -6.41 -15.67 6.82
C LEU A 38 -4.96 -15.17 6.83
N LEU A 39 -4.65 -14.03 6.21
CA LEU A 39 -3.31 -13.43 6.23
C LEU A 39 -2.86 -13.10 7.66
N ALA A 40 -3.78 -12.67 8.53
CA ALA A 40 -3.48 -12.35 9.92
C ALA A 40 -3.24 -13.57 10.82
N SER A 41 -3.72 -14.76 10.45
CA SER A 41 -3.77 -15.92 11.34
C SER A 41 -3.15 -17.21 10.82
N THR A 42 -2.73 -17.23 9.55
CA THR A 42 -2.33 -18.46 8.85
C THR A 42 -1.10 -18.20 8.02
N SER A 43 -0.24 -19.24 7.82
CA SER A 43 0.89 -19.13 6.90
C SER A 43 0.41 -18.86 5.48
N VAL A 44 1.03 -17.89 4.83
CA VAL A 44 0.72 -17.44 3.46
C VAL A 44 0.72 -18.60 2.46
N ASP A 45 1.63 -19.54 2.60
CA ASP A 45 1.78 -20.70 1.71
C ASP A 45 0.59 -21.66 1.74
N THR A 46 -0.23 -21.59 2.80
CA THR A 46 -1.43 -22.43 2.97
C THR A 46 -2.70 -21.75 2.49
N ILE A 47 -2.64 -20.46 2.14
CA ILE A 47 -3.81 -19.70 1.70
C ILE A 47 -4.10 -20.00 0.23
N THR A 48 -5.19 -20.72 0.01
CA THR A 48 -5.68 -21.08 -1.34
C THR A 48 -7.03 -20.42 -1.62
N THR A 49 -7.42 -20.34 -2.89
CA THR A 49 -8.76 -19.87 -3.28
C THR A 49 -9.86 -20.67 -2.58
N SER A 50 -9.64 -21.97 -2.34
CA SER A 50 -10.59 -22.84 -1.63
C SER A 50 -10.68 -22.49 -0.14
N ALA A 51 -9.54 -22.22 0.53
CA ALA A 51 -9.51 -21.77 1.92
C ALA A 51 -10.23 -20.42 2.08
N ILE A 52 -9.98 -19.48 1.18
CA ILE A 52 -10.67 -18.18 1.16
C ILE A 52 -12.18 -18.36 0.95
N ALA A 53 -12.59 -19.24 0.04
CA ALA A 53 -14.01 -19.52 -0.20
C ALA A 53 -14.72 -20.09 1.01
N ALA A 54 -14.06 -21.02 1.71
CA ALA A 54 -14.57 -21.60 2.94
C ALA A 54 -14.73 -20.55 4.05
N GLU A 55 -13.70 -19.73 4.29
CA GLU A 55 -13.72 -18.65 5.27
C GLU A 55 -14.76 -17.57 4.94
N ALA A 56 -14.90 -17.20 3.65
CA ALA A 56 -15.90 -16.23 3.20
C ALA A 56 -17.34 -16.77 3.19
N ASN A 57 -17.53 -18.07 3.41
CA ASN A 57 -18.80 -18.79 3.24
C ASN A 57 -19.44 -18.52 1.86
N VAL A 58 -18.64 -18.74 0.80
CA VAL A 58 -19.09 -18.63 -0.60
C VAL A 58 -18.64 -19.85 -1.42
N PRO A 59 -19.36 -20.25 -2.46
CA PRO A 59 -18.87 -21.28 -3.37
C PRO A 59 -17.56 -20.85 -4.05
N VAL A 60 -16.59 -21.76 -4.20
CA VAL A 60 -15.31 -21.51 -4.89
C VAL A 60 -15.54 -21.01 -6.32
N SER A 61 -16.54 -21.54 -7.02
CA SER A 61 -16.93 -21.08 -8.35
C SER A 61 -17.33 -19.60 -8.40
N SER A 62 -17.87 -19.09 -7.28
CA SER A 62 -18.20 -17.67 -7.15
C SER A 62 -16.96 -16.79 -7.08
N ILE A 63 -15.86 -17.28 -6.50
CA ILE A 63 -14.58 -16.54 -6.49
C ILE A 63 -14.00 -16.48 -7.89
N TYR A 64 -13.89 -17.62 -8.58
CA TYR A 64 -13.34 -17.69 -9.95
C TYR A 64 -14.11 -16.85 -10.98
N ARG A 65 -15.35 -16.50 -10.68
CA ARG A 65 -16.11 -15.57 -11.51
C ARG A 65 -15.51 -14.15 -11.52
N TYR A 66 -14.89 -13.71 -10.40
CA TYR A 66 -14.33 -12.37 -10.24
C TYR A 66 -12.80 -12.36 -10.27
N PHE A 67 -12.19 -13.35 -9.66
CA PHE A 67 -10.74 -13.44 -9.48
C PHE A 67 -10.20 -14.67 -10.20
N PRO A 68 -9.29 -14.51 -11.18
CA PRO A 68 -8.73 -15.64 -11.92
C PRO A 68 -7.86 -16.57 -11.07
N ASN A 69 -7.27 -16.04 -9.99
CA ASN A 69 -6.37 -16.74 -9.09
C ASN A 69 -6.29 -16.00 -7.74
N VAL A 70 -5.57 -16.57 -6.77
CA VAL A 70 -5.38 -15.98 -5.44
C VAL A 70 -4.62 -14.64 -5.49
N PHE A 71 -3.69 -14.48 -6.42
CA PHE A 71 -2.91 -13.24 -6.55
C PHE A 71 -3.78 -12.05 -6.97
N ALA A 72 -4.84 -12.29 -7.76
CA ALA A 72 -5.82 -11.25 -8.07
C ALA A 72 -6.61 -10.78 -6.84
N ILE A 73 -6.83 -11.67 -5.87
CA ILE A 73 -7.46 -11.31 -4.58
C ILE A 73 -6.48 -10.47 -3.74
N TYR A 74 -5.21 -10.88 -3.65
CA TYR A 74 -4.17 -10.13 -2.95
C TYR A 74 -3.96 -8.74 -3.55
N LYS A 75 -3.94 -8.64 -4.90
CA LYS A 75 -3.88 -7.35 -5.59
C LYS A 75 -5.04 -6.44 -5.17
N GLU A 76 -6.27 -6.92 -5.24
CA GLU A 76 -7.47 -6.14 -4.90
C GLU A 76 -7.46 -5.69 -3.44
N LEU A 77 -7.04 -6.57 -2.51
CA LEU A 77 -6.89 -6.24 -1.09
C LEU A 77 -5.83 -5.16 -0.89
N PHE A 78 -4.66 -5.32 -1.50
CA PHE A 78 -3.58 -4.33 -1.43
C PHE A 78 -3.99 -2.97 -2.00
N GLU A 79 -4.63 -2.94 -3.17
CA GLU A 79 -5.13 -1.71 -3.78
C GLU A 79 -6.17 -1.00 -2.91
N THR A 80 -7.02 -1.77 -2.21
CA THR A 80 -7.99 -1.21 -1.26
C THR A 80 -7.28 -0.54 -0.08
N LEU A 81 -6.28 -1.20 0.51
CA LEU A 81 -5.50 -0.64 1.62
C LEU A 81 -4.69 0.59 1.18
N VAL A 82 -4.05 0.52 0.02
CA VAL A 82 -3.30 1.66 -0.56
C VAL A 82 -4.22 2.84 -0.83
N ALA A 83 -5.42 2.62 -1.37
CA ALA A 83 -6.37 3.71 -1.61
C ALA A 83 -6.81 4.40 -0.31
N GLN A 84 -7.03 3.63 0.77
CA GLN A 84 -7.33 4.19 2.10
C GLN A 84 -6.15 4.99 2.65
N LEU A 85 -4.92 4.48 2.50
CA LEU A 85 -3.71 5.18 2.91
C LEU A 85 -3.55 6.49 2.15
N HIS A 86 -3.68 6.47 0.82
CA HIS A 86 -3.56 7.66 -0.03
C HIS A 86 -4.60 8.72 0.35
N ALA A 87 -5.85 8.31 0.63
CA ALA A 87 -6.89 9.24 1.08
C ALA A 87 -6.50 9.92 2.41
N ARG A 88 -5.97 9.16 3.38
CA ARG A 88 -5.51 9.71 4.67
C ARG A 88 -4.30 10.64 4.51
N ILE A 89 -3.36 10.29 3.64
CA ILE A 89 -2.22 11.17 3.33
C ILE A 89 -2.74 12.47 2.68
N ALA A 90 -3.67 12.38 1.74
CA ALA A 90 -4.26 13.55 1.11
C ALA A 90 -4.97 14.46 2.14
N GLU A 91 -5.76 13.89 3.06
CA GLU A 91 -6.37 14.63 4.16
C GLU A 91 -5.33 15.38 5.01
N ILE A 92 -4.21 14.75 5.34
CA ILE A 92 -3.12 15.38 6.10
C ILE A 92 -2.46 16.49 5.28
N MET A 93 -2.17 16.23 4.02
CA MET A 93 -1.50 17.20 3.14
C MET A 93 -2.35 18.44 2.87
N GLU A 94 -3.66 18.29 2.82
CA GLU A 94 -4.63 19.37 2.54
C GLU A 94 -5.17 20.04 3.81
N ASN A 95 -4.89 19.52 5.00
CA ASN A 95 -5.36 20.11 6.25
C ASN A 95 -4.68 21.46 6.55
N PRO A 96 -5.42 22.58 6.60
CA PRO A 96 -4.86 23.90 6.84
C PRO A 96 -4.37 24.12 8.29
N GLU A 97 -4.73 23.23 9.23
CA GLU A 97 -4.28 23.33 10.62
C GLU A 97 -2.76 23.05 10.75
N PHE A 98 -2.20 22.24 9.83
CA PHE A 98 -0.76 22.03 9.80
C PHE A 98 -0.09 23.18 9.04
N THR A 99 0.74 23.94 9.74
CA THR A 99 1.45 25.09 9.16
C THR A 99 2.84 24.75 8.66
N SER A 100 3.43 23.67 9.19
CA SER A 100 4.78 23.22 8.89
C SER A 100 4.75 21.88 8.11
N TRP A 101 5.68 21.71 7.17
CA TRP A 101 5.87 20.42 6.51
C TRP A 101 6.31 19.33 7.50
N ARG A 102 7.04 19.69 8.57
CA ARG A 102 7.45 18.76 9.61
C ARG A 102 6.27 18.21 10.39
N GLU A 103 5.28 19.05 10.69
CA GLU A 103 4.03 18.59 11.32
C GLU A 103 3.28 17.59 10.45
N ARG A 104 3.15 17.89 9.14
CA ARG A 104 2.54 16.96 8.17
C ARG A 104 3.33 15.66 8.05
N HIS A 105 4.66 15.75 7.93
CA HIS A 105 5.51 14.57 7.88
C HIS A 105 5.31 13.68 9.11
N LEU A 106 5.39 14.23 10.32
CA LEU A 106 5.16 13.47 11.55
C LEU A 106 3.76 12.86 11.60
N GLN A 107 2.74 13.58 11.14
CA GLN A 107 1.38 13.05 11.09
C GLN A 107 1.24 11.92 10.07
N VAL A 108 1.87 12.01 8.91
CA VAL A 108 1.94 10.91 7.93
C VAL A 108 2.63 9.70 8.55
N MET A 109 3.78 9.89 9.21
CA MET A 109 4.50 8.79 9.87
C MET A 109 3.66 8.13 10.98
N ARG A 110 2.94 8.91 11.79
CA ARG A 110 2.00 8.36 12.80
C ARG A 110 0.88 7.54 12.14
N THR A 111 0.35 8.00 11.02
CA THR A 111 -0.70 7.29 10.28
C THR A 111 -0.18 5.96 9.74
N LEU A 112 1.02 5.95 9.14
CA LEU A 112 1.69 4.74 8.67
C LEU A 112 1.96 3.77 9.84
N ARG A 113 2.46 4.29 10.96
CA ARG A 113 2.69 3.49 12.17
C ARG A 113 1.40 2.83 12.65
N LYS A 114 0.33 3.60 12.75
CA LYS A 114 -0.98 3.10 13.17
C LYS A 114 -1.46 1.96 12.28
N MET A 115 -1.32 2.08 10.96
CA MET A 115 -1.68 0.99 10.03
C MET A 115 -0.86 -0.28 10.28
N LEU A 116 0.45 -0.14 10.49
CA LEU A 116 1.33 -1.28 10.78
C LEU A 116 0.98 -1.99 12.09
N ASP A 117 0.47 -1.25 13.08
CA ASP A 117 0.14 -1.78 14.41
C ASP A 117 -1.28 -2.36 14.49
N GLU A 118 -2.24 -1.77 13.76
CA GLU A 118 -3.66 -2.12 13.86
C GLU A 118 -4.10 -3.17 12.85
N ASP A 119 -3.38 -3.35 11.74
CA ASP A 119 -3.72 -4.32 10.71
C ASP A 119 -2.71 -5.49 10.68
N PRO A 120 -3.03 -6.62 11.32
CA PRO A 120 -2.15 -7.78 11.34
C PRO A 120 -1.99 -8.45 9.97
N ALA A 121 -2.86 -8.17 9.00
CA ALA A 121 -2.74 -8.67 7.63
C ALA A 121 -1.77 -7.84 6.78
N TYR A 122 -1.47 -6.59 7.20
CA TYR A 122 -0.65 -5.67 6.41
C TYR A 122 0.75 -6.24 6.10
N ARG A 123 1.47 -6.67 7.13
CA ARG A 123 2.85 -7.18 6.97
C ARG A 123 2.93 -8.42 6.09
N PRO A 124 2.10 -9.48 6.28
CA PRO A 124 2.07 -10.63 5.37
C PRO A 124 1.70 -10.25 3.93
N LEU A 125 0.71 -9.38 3.76
CA LEU A 125 0.32 -8.89 2.43
C LEU A 125 1.45 -8.11 1.77
N PHE A 126 2.10 -7.21 2.51
CA PHE A 126 3.22 -6.45 2.00
C PHE A 126 4.41 -7.34 1.64
N HIS A 127 4.71 -8.35 2.45
CA HIS A 127 5.73 -9.37 2.14
C HIS A 127 5.43 -10.06 0.81
N LEU A 128 4.17 -10.45 0.56
CA LEU A 128 3.74 -10.99 -0.74
C LEU A 128 3.99 -10.03 -1.90
N MET A 129 3.73 -8.73 -1.71
CA MET A 129 3.98 -7.71 -2.74
C MET A 129 5.47 -7.60 -3.09
N LEU A 130 6.37 -7.89 -2.16
CA LEU A 130 7.82 -7.85 -2.39
C LEU A 130 8.36 -9.14 -3.01
N THR A 131 7.89 -10.30 -2.54
CA THR A 131 8.46 -11.61 -2.87
C THR A 131 7.82 -12.27 -4.09
N THR A 132 6.58 -11.92 -4.40
CA THR A 132 5.85 -12.48 -5.54
C THR A 132 6.07 -11.63 -6.78
N ARG A 133 6.65 -12.23 -7.82
CA ARG A 133 7.00 -11.53 -9.07
C ARG A 133 5.80 -10.78 -9.68
N GLU A 134 4.64 -11.43 -9.70
CA GLU A 134 3.39 -10.91 -10.27
C GLU A 134 2.89 -9.67 -9.51
N LEU A 135 3.06 -9.67 -8.19
CA LEU A 135 2.53 -8.61 -7.33
C LEU A 135 3.47 -7.41 -7.18
N ARG A 136 4.77 -7.57 -7.42
CA ARG A 136 5.76 -6.50 -7.30
C ARG A 136 5.43 -5.28 -8.16
N ILE A 137 4.90 -5.50 -9.37
CA ILE A 137 4.49 -4.41 -10.27
C ILE A 137 3.35 -3.58 -9.66
N VAL A 138 2.43 -4.22 -8.95
CA VAL A 138 1.31 -3.54 -8.28
C VAL A 138 1.83 -2.59 -7.21
N LYS A 139 2.82 -3.05 -6.41
CA LYS A 139 3.48 -2.21 -5.40
C LYS A 139 4.25 -1.04 -6.02
N GLU A 140 5.01 -1.28 -7.08
CA GLU A 140 5.76 -0.24 -7.80
C GLU A 140 4.81 0.85 -8.34
N GLN A 141 3.63 0.47 -8.84
CA GLN A 141 2.60 1.39 -9.29
C GLN A 141 2.00 2.20 -8.15
N ALA A 142 1.71 1.57 -7.01
CA ALA A 142 1.22 2.26 -5.82
C ALA A 142 2.23 3.32 -5.32
N ASN A 143 3.52 2.96 -5.24
CA ASN A 143 4.59 3.90 -4.89
C ASN A 143 4.70 5.06 -5.89
N ALA A 144 4.53 4.79 -7.18
CA ALA A 144 4.56 5.83 -8.21
C ALA A 144 3.37 6.80 -8.09
N GLN A 145 2.19 6.30 -7.73
CA GLN A 145 0.99 7.14 -7.56
C GLN A 145 1.14 8.11 -6.39
N ILE A 146 1.61 7.64 -5.22
CA ILE A 146 1.80 8.53 -4.08
C ILE A 146 2.93 9.55 -4.34
N ALA A 147 4.02 9.14 -5.00
CA ALA A 147 5.09 10.05 -5.38
C ALA A 147 4.60 11.14 -6.35
N ALA A 148 3.78 10.78 -7.34
CA ALA A 148 3.18 11.74 -8.27
C ALA A 148 2.23 12.72 -7.56
N TYR A 149 1.44 12.23 -6.60
CA TYR A 149 0.57 13.08 -5.79
C TYR A 149 1.37 14.11 -4.98
N LEU A 150 2.41 13.68 -4.27
CA LEU A 150 3.26 14.58 -3.48
C LEU A 150 3.97 15.61 -4.36
N ALA A 151 4.54 15.16 -5.47
CA ALA A 151 5.20 16.06 -6.44
C ALA A 151 4.25 17.14 -6.95
N ALA A 152 3.03 16.79 -7.33
CA ALA A 152 2.03 17.74 -7.80
C ALA A 152 1.66 18.78 -6.73
N ARG A 153 1.62 18.42 -5.45
CA ARG A 153 1.39 19.37 -4.34
C ARG A 153 2.56 20.33 -4.14
N TRP A 154 3.78 19.83 -4.26
CA TRP A 154 4.98 20.66 -4.17
C TRP A 154 5.11 21.62 -5.37
N GLU A 155 4.77 21.17 -6.59
CA GLU A 155 4.69 22.03 -7.78
C GLU A 155 3.65 23.16 -7.63
N GLN A 156 2.57 22.91 -6.88
CA GLN A 156 1.55 23.91 -6.55
C GLN A 156 1.96 24.85 -5.41
N GLY A 157 3.20 24.73 -4.92
CA GLY A 157 3.76 25.62 -3.90
C GLY A 157 3.59 25.14 -2.46
N LEU A 158 3.06 23.95 -2.23
CA LEU A 158 2.96 23.42 -0.88
C LEU A 158 4.37 23.27 -0.27
N HIS A 159 4.58 23.89 0.90
CA HIS A 159 5.86 23.87 1.63
C HIS A 159 7.06 24.48 0.90
N GLY A 160 6.83 25.39 -0.05
CA GLY A 160 7.90 26.15 -0.68
C GLY A 160 9.02 25.27 -1.24
N PHE A 161 8.66 24.21 -1.98
CA PHE A 161 9.62 23.25 -2.54
C PHE A 161 10.77 23.94 -3.26
N GLN A 162 11.99 23.55 -2.94
CA GLN A 162 13.22 24.05 -3.55
C GLN A 162 13.85 22.95 -4.41
N GLY A 163 14.05 23.25 -5.69
CA GLY A 163 14.64 22.32 -6.65
C GLY A 163 13.84 22.24 -7.96
N ASP A 164 14.35 21.48 -8.90
CA ASP A 164 13.81 21.34 -10.26
C ASP A 164 13.17 19.96 -10.56
N ALA A 165 13.26 19.04 -9.59
CA ALA A 165 12.84 17.65 -9.79
C ALA A 165 11.92 17.11 -8.67
N PRO A 166 10.74 17.72 -8.40
CA PRO A 166 9.87 17.30 -7.28
C PRO A 166 9.44 15.84 -7.36
N LEU A 167 9.20 15.31 -8.58
CA LEU A 167 8.86 13.90 -8.75
C LEU A 167 10.01 12.95 -8.35
N ALA A 168 11.25 13.30 -8.65
CA ALA A 168 12.40 12.49 -8.25
C ALA A 168 12.58 12.49 -6.74
N VAL A 169 12.39 13.65 -6.10
CA VAL A 169 12.45 13.79 -4.64
C VAL A 169 11.32 13.01 -3.96
N ALA A 170 10.09 13.12 -4.45
CA ALA A 170 8.95 12.37 -3.94
C ALA A 170 9.15 10.85 -4.11
N ARG A 171 9.67 10.42 -5.25
CA ARG A 171 9.96 9.01 -5.50
C ARG A 171 11.01 8.48 -4.53
N MET A 172 12.11 9.22 -4.33
CA MET A 172 13.15 8.84 -3.38
C MET A 172 12.62 8.77 -1.94
N ALA A 173 11.81 9.73 -1.52
CA ALA A 173 11.17 9.71 -0.20
C ALA A 173 10.30 8.46 -0.02
N THR A 174 9.51 8.09 -1.03
CA THR A 174 8.69 6.87 -1.02
C THR A 174 9.57 5.60 -0.92
N GLU A 175 10.70 5.54 -1.62
CA GLU A 175 11.61 4.38 -1.58
C GLU A 175 12.37 4.29 -0.26
N ILE A 176 12.70 5.39 0.42
CA ILE A 176 13.26 5.38 1.77
C ILE A 176 12.30 4.66 2.73
N PHE A 177 11.01 4.99 2.69
CA PHE A 177 10.02 4.30 3.52
C PHE A 177 9.84 2.83 3.11
N THR A 178 9.82 2.54 1.82
CA THR A 178 9.78 1.16 1.29
C THR A 178 10.96 0.32 1.77
N SER A 179 12.14 0.91 1.94
CA SER A 179 13.29 0.20 2.48
C SER A 179 13.06 -0.27 3.93
N PHE A 180 12.44 0.58 4.76
CA PHE A 180 11.99 0.18 6.09
C PHE A 180 10.97 -0.97 6.04
N GLU A 181 9.93 -0.85 5.20
CA GLU A 181 8.93 -1.92 5.04
C GLU A 181 9.57 -3.23 4.58
N THR A 182 10.54 -3.16 3.68
CA THR A 182 11.28 -4.35 3.18
C THR A 182 12.07 -5.02 4.31
N LEU A 183 12.79 -4.24 5.12
CA LEU A 183 13.56 -4.75 6.25
C LEU A 183 12.69 -5.40 7.33
N THR A 184 11.43 -5.00 7.44
CA THR A 184 10.51 -5.45 8.50
C THR A 184 9.40 -6.39 8.03
N SER A 185 9.29 -6.66 6.73
CA SER A 185 8.16 -7.41 6.14
C SER A 185 8.04 -8.86 6.62
N GLY A 186 9.16 -9.51 7.00
CA GLY A 186 9.18 -10.86 7.55
C GLY A 186 9.29 -10.91 9.08
N GLU A 187 9.31 -9.75 9.74
CA GLU A 187 9.54 -9.62 11.18
C GLU A 187 8.23 -9.44 11.94
N ALA A 188 8.13 -10.08 13.10
CA ALA A 188 7.09 -9.71 14.07
C ALA A 188 7.39 -8.33 14.64
N GLN A 189 6.35 -7.64 15.12
CA GLN A 189 6.54 -6.39 15.83
C GLN A 189 7.43 -6.59 17.07
N SER A 190 8.45 -5.73 17.19
CA SER A 190 9.48 -5.83 18.22
C SER A 190 10.11 -4.46 18.47
N GLU A 191 10.88 -4.33 19.56
CA GLU A 191 11.67 -3.14 19.80
C GLU A 191 12.63 -2.79 18.65
N TRP A 192 13.11 -3.81 17.94
CA TRP A 192 13.96 -3.62 16.76
C TRP A 192 13.21 -2.97 15.61
N THR A 193 12.01 -3.47 15.28
CA THR A 193 11.17 -2.86 14.23
C THR A 193 10.73 -1.44 14.59
N ASP A 194 10.54 -1.15 15.90
CA ASP A 194 10.22 0.19 16.38
C ASP A 194 11.39 1.16 16.20
N ARG A 195 12.59 0.70 16.48
CA ARG A 195 13.82 1.50 16.24
C ARG A 195 14.04 1.77 14.76
N LEU A 196 13.83 0.77 13.89
CA LEU A 196 13.93 0.97 12.44
C LEU A 196 12.88 1.97 11.93
N PHE A 197 11.67 1.96 12.47
CA PHE A 197 10.65 2.96 12.13
C PHE A 197 11.07 4.37 12.55
N ALA A 198 11.64 4.52 13.73
CA ALA A 198 12.16 5.81 14.20
C ALA A 198 13.28 6.33 13.29
N GLU A 199 14.22 5.46 12.90
CA GLU A 199 15.30 5.83 11.96
C GLU A 199 14.77 6.18 10.56
N ALA A 200 13.78 5.46 10.05
CA ALA A 200 13.14 5.79 8.77
C ALA A 200 12.46 7.18 8.83
N THR A 201 11.82 7.50 9.96
CA THR A 201 11.20 8.82 10.18
C THR A 201 12.25 9.94 10.15
N VAL A 202 13.36 9.74 10.86
CA VAL A 202 14.49 10.70 10.90
C VAL A 202 15.16 10.83 9.53
N ALA A 203 15.37 9.70 8.83
CA ALA A 203 15.99 9.72 7.51
C ALA A 203 15.14 10.51 6.49
N LEU A 204 13.82 10.29 6.50
CA LEU A 204 12.88 11.03 5.66
C LEU A 204 12.85 12.52 5.99
N GLU A 205 12.81 12.88 7.27
CA GLU A 205 12.83 14.28 7.69
C GLU A 205 14.11 14.97 7.21
N ARG A 206 15.28 14.36 7.43
CA ARG A 206 16.57 14.90 6.99
C ARG A 206 16.66 15.02 5.47
N TYR A 207 16.17 14.03 4.74
CA TYR A 207 16.14 14.06 3.28
C TYR A 207 15.24 15.19 2.76
N LEU A 208 14.04 15.29 3.28
CA LEU A 208 13.06 16.29 2.85
C LEU A 208 13.45 17.72 3.27
N SER A 209 14.20 17.89 4.38
CA SER A 209 14.65 19.21 4.82
C SER A 209 15.60 19.91 3.84
N ALA A 210 16.19 19.19 2.91
CA ALA A 210 17.00 19.77 1.84
C ALA A 210 16.13 20.44 0.74
N TYR A 211 14.83 20.16 0.71
CA TYR A 211 13.92 20.55 -0.37
C TYR A 211 12.69 21.33 0.10
N LEU A 212 12.24 21.14 1.35
CA LEU A 212 11.02 21.73 1.87
C LEU A 212 11.35 22.81 2.92
N GLN A 213 10.54 23.88 2.90
CA GLN A 213 10.64 25.00 3.83
C GLN A 213 9.39 25.06 4.71
N ASP A 214 9.57 25.53 5.97
CA ASP A 214 8.46 25.86 6.88
C ASP A 214 7.89 27.22 6.60
#